data_69b9b87b31a1199ff7dc9321191137f3
#
_entry.id   69b9b87b31a1199ff7dc9321191137f3
#
_cell.length_a   1.000
_cell.length_b   1.000
_cell.length_c   1.000
_cell.angle_alpha   90.00
_cell.angle_beta   90.00
_cell.angle_gamma   90.00
#
_symmetry.space_group_name_H-M   'P 1'
#
loop_
_entity.id
_entity.type
_entity.pdbx_description
1 polymer ?
#
loop_
_entity_poly.entity_id
_entity_poly.type
_entity_poly.pdbx_seq_one_letter_code
_entity_poly.pdbx_strand_id
1 'polypeptide(L)'
;MGRTTAFGWLNAIGTSGWRARSLVAFGRRGLTIVPAPVTAIVLGLGSPAEAQVLPWPNEEVAPPWNAQQIFEPSPLPKLTDPDTREDIPPEDTPVKGRLQPGYEPVGIRSGSWMFNPSLITGGFFDSNVFASNTDIRSDVAAVVEPQLRAHSLWERHGLDLKLDVQETVYKQNSSLNQTNASLKGNGWIDIAHDMALLGSFQIAHLNEGVGSLSSPANAIAPTPYNWYSGDLTFRKEFNRLTTSVGFSTDSYDYGSTVSQDGRTINQDARDGQIYSLHSRIDYAFSETLGWFGSAEGNVRDLRGQPLQPLSSQGYRALTGVTLGLARLITGEIGFGYVQQQFVDPTIGTIAGPTYRARLTWSPTRMIDVHFNAEQIVTETSVTSASGVLANAVQFGLDYEFRRNVIVSFYGAYEIDRFFGQPRKDQVTTSDARVKYLLNRFAAIAVYYRFTSRESNIPTFSYDKHLVGLNVTTQF
;
A
#
# COMPACT_ATOMS: atom_id res chain seq x y z
N MET A 1 54.65 -1.97 47.68
CA MET A 1 53.51 -2.28 48.53
C MET A 1 52.37 -1.38 48.01
N GLY A 2 51.29 -1.75 47.45
CA GLY A 2 50.55 -2.92 47.40
C GLY A 2 49.34 -2.61 46.51
N ARG A 3 49.04 -3.57 45.63
CA ARG A 3 47.72 -4.04 45.20
C ARG A 3 46.65 -2.99 44.78
N THR A 4 46.42 -2.95 43.47
CA THR A 4 45.31 -3.64 42.78
C THR A 4 43.91 -3.31 43.29
N THR A 5 43.10 -2.71 42.49
CA THR A 5 41.75 -3.23 42.20
C THR A 5 41.21 -2.68 40.86
N ALA A 6 41.42 -3.43 39.81
CA ALA A 6 40.56 -3.39 38.62
C ALA A 6 39.32 -4.19 38.96
N PHE A 7 38.27 -3.55 39.40
CA PHE A 7 36.91 -4.12 39.48
C PHE A 7 35.97 -2.96 39.84
N GLY A 8 35.36 -2.35 38.84
CA GLY A 8 34.46 -1.25 39.09
C GLY A 8 33.73 -0.65 37.90
N TRP A 9 33.79 -1.25 36.71
CA TRP A 9 33.12 -0.70 35.52
C TRP A 9 32.08 -1.60 34.87
N LEU A 10 31.57 -2.62 35.58
CA LEU A 10 30.57 -3.56 35.08
C LEU A 10 29.20 -3.45 35.80
N ASN A 11 28.94 -2.43 36.59
CA ASN A 11 27.67 -2.29 37.29
C ASN A 11 26.94 -0.95 37.02
N ALA A 12 27.08 -0.38 35.84
CA ALA A 12 26.32 0.79 35.42
C ALA A 12 25.60 0.60 34.05
N ILE A 13 25.34 -0.65 33.66
CA ILE A 13 24.25 -0.91 32.69
C ILE A 13 23.04 -1.14 33.58
N GLY A 14 22.41 -0.04 33.98
CA GLY A 14 21.10 -0.06 34.57
C GLY A 14 20.15 -0.82 33.64
N THR A 15 19.59 -1.88 34.15
CA THR A 15 18.39 -2.51 33.62
C THR A 15 17.27 -1.50 33.60
N SER A 16 17.27 -0.61 32.59
CA SER A 16 16.05 0.07 32.20
C SER A 16 15.16 -1.01 31.61
N GLY A 17 14.29 -1.52 32.46
CA GLY A 17 13.35 -2.55 32.12
C GLY A 17 12.44 -2.10 30.98
N TRP A 18 12.74 -2.55 29.82
CA TRP A 18 11.76 -2.76 28.78
C TRP A 18 10.87 -3.90 29.24
N ARG A 19 9.97 -3.59 30.16
CA ARG A 19 8.85 -4.46 30.43
C ARG A 19 8.00 -4.43 29.17
N ALA A 20 8.00 -5.51 28.44
CA ALA A 20 6.94 -5.87 27.51
C ALA A 20 5.64 -5.98 28.33
N ARG A 21 4.99 -4.86 28.59
CA ARG A 21 3.72 -4.83 29.33
C ARG A 21 2.58 -5.45 28.55
N SER A 22 2.67 -5.51 27.23
CA SER A 22 1.65 -6.11 26.38
C SER A 22 1.61 -7.64 26.44
N LEU A 23 2.74 -8.31 26.57
CA LEU A 23 2.78 -9.78 26.66
C LEU A 23 2.21 -10.34 27.97
N VAL A 24 2.19 -9.55 29.05
CA VAL A 24 1.68 -10.01 30.36
C VAL A 24 0.16 -9.82 30.50
N ALA A 25 -0.46 -8.95 29.70
CA ALA A 25 -1.92 -8.73 29.73
C ALA A 25 -2.69 -9.93 29.12
N PHE A 26 -2.12 -10.61 28.14
CA PHE A 26 -2.75 -11.80 27.52
C PHE A 26 -2.73 -13.03 28.43
N GLY A 27 -1.83 -13.12 29.38
CA GLY A 27 -1.71 -14.27 30.30
C GLY A 27 -2.70 -14.33 31.47
N ARG A 28 -3.47 -13.26 31.71
CA ARG A 28 -4.35 -13.19 32.89
C ARG A 28 -5.80 -13.63 32.68
N ARG A 29 -6.20 -13.91 31.43
CA ARG A 29 -7.56 -14.40 31.13
C ARG A 29 -7.55 -15.74 30.38
N GLY A 30 -6.81 -16.72 30.84
CA GLY A 30 -7.07 -18.13 30.50
C GLY A 30 -7.02 -18.45 28.97
N LEU A 31 -6.37 -17.66 28.13
CA LEU A 31 -5.93 -18.16 26.85
C LEU A 31 -4.74 -19.10 27.16
N THR A 32 -5.01 -20.34 27.34
CA THR A 32 -4.01 -21.39 27.24
C THR A 32 -3.51 -21.27 25.80
N ILE A 33 -2.39 -20.58 25.64
CA ILE A 33 -1.55 -20.78 24.46
C ILE A 33 -1.17 -22.24 24.56
N VAL A 34 -1.90 -23.13 23.90
CA VAL A 34 -1.37 -24.40 23.51
C VAL A 34 -0.20 -24.00 22.62
N PRO A 35 1.06 -24.17 23.05
CA PRO A 35 2.14 -24.11 22.12
C PRO A 35 1.84 -25.28 21.17
N ALA A 36 1.22 -25.02 20.03
CA ALA A 36 1.50 -25.86 18.90
C ALA A 36 3.03 -25.92 18.89
N PRO A 37 3.65 -27.10 18.86
CA PRO A 37 5.06 -27.16 18.71
C PRO A 37 5.34 -26.38 17.40
N VAL A 38 5.74 -25.14 17.56
CA VAL A 38 6.53 -24.47 16.57
C VAL A 38 7.83 -25.24 16.60
N THR A 39 7.80 -26.44 16.05
CA THR A 39 8.95 -26.95 15.37
C THR A 39 9.11 -25.95 14.26
N ALA A 40 9.77 -24.86 14.60
CA ALA A 40 10.33 -23.96 13.63
C ALA A 40 11.25 -24.84 12.80
N ILE A 41 10.68 -25.37 11.74
CA ILE A 41 11.45 -25.61 10.57
C ILE A 41 11.83 -24.19 10.15
N VAL A 42 12.98 -23.74 10.69
CA VAL A 42 13.67 -22.56 10.21
C VAL A 42 14.23 -22.94 8.85
N LEU A 43 13.36 -23.11 7.90
CA LEU A 43 13.67 -23.00 6.50
C LEU A 43 13.44 -21.54 6.20
N GLY A 44 14.55 -20.81 6.07
CA GLY A 44 14.58 -19.39 5.73
C GLY A 44 13.71 -19.10 4.52
N LEU A 45 12.77 -18.16 4.65
CA LEU A 45 11.73 -17.97 3.67
C LEU A 45 11.40 -16.49 3.46
N GLY A 46 11.52 -16.10 2.29
CA GLY A 46 11.58 -14.85 1.66
C GLY A 46 10.39 -13.88 1.74
N SER A 47 10.66 -12.63 1.63
CA SER A 47 9.88 -11.44 1.94
C SER A 47 8.56 -11.27 1.19
N PRO A 48 7.63 -10.48 1.72
CA PRO A 48 6.74 -9.71 0.87
C PRO A 48 7.60 -8.72 0.12
N ALA A 49 7.54 -8.78 -1.17
CA ALA A 49 7.90 -7.68 -2.00
C ALA A 49 7.13 -6.46 -1.49
N GLU A 50 7.86 -5.35 -1.32
CA GLU A 50 7.23 -4.07 -1.11
C GLU A 50 6.08 -3.94 -2.08
N ALA A 51 4.95 -3.70 -1.50
CA ALA A 51 3.82 -3.30 -2.26
C ALA A 51 4.10 -1.94 -2.83
N GLN A 52 4.63 -1.89 -4.02
CA GLN A 52 4.32 -0.77 -4.85
C GLN A 52 2.81 -0.88 -5.10
N VAL A 53 2.09 0.04 -4.45
CA VAL A 53 0.83 0.48 -4.98
C VAL A 53 1.09 0.61 -6.48
N LEU A 54 0.37 -0.15 -7.32
CA LEU A 54 0.21 0.29 -8.69
C LEU A 54 -0.08 1.77 -8.56
N PRO A 55 0.79 2.65 -9.08
CA PRO A 55 0.39 4.02 -9.11
C PRO A 55 -0.94 3.98 -9.85
N TRP A 56 -2.03 4.03 -9.10
CA TRP A 56 -3.33 4.32 -9.67
C TRP A 56 -3.10 5.51 -10.57
N PRO A 57 -3.81 5.63 -11.69
CA PRO A 57 -3.61 6.73 -12.63
C PRO A 57 -3.57 8.10 -11.96
N ASN A 58 -3.69 8.14 -10.68
CA ASN A 58 -3.64 9.30 -9.81
C ASN A 58 -2.56 9.17 -8.75
N GLU A 59 -1.32 9.08 -9.16
CA GLU A 59 -0.31 9.77 -8.37
C GLU A 59 -0.68 11.24 -8.19
N GLU A 60 -1.68 11.72 -8.94
CA GLU A 60 -2.11 13.10 -9.04
C GLU A 60 -3.37 13.47 -8.25
N VAL A 61 -4.21 12.52 -7.85
CA VAL A 61 -5.34 12.74 -6.92
C VAL A 61 -5.56 11.45 -6.15
N ALA A 62 -5.18 11.43 -4.89
CA ALA A 62 -5.43 10.26 -4.05
C ALA A 62 -6.93 9.92 -4.11
N PRO A 63 -7.32 8.68 -4.40
CA PRO A 63 -8.72 8.32 -4.35
C PRO A 63 -9.23 8.53 -2.93
N PRO A 64 -10.45 9.04 -2.74
CA PRO A 64 -11.03 9.24 -1.42
C PRO A 64 -11.40 7.94 -0.68
N TRP A 65 -10.92 6.80 -1.15
CA TRP A 65 -11.17 5.50 -0.53
C TRP A 65 -9.84 4.85 -0.18
N ASN A 66 -9.79 4.35 1.02
CA ASN A 66 -8.77 3.41 1.44
C ASN A 66 -8.94 2.12 0.62
N ALA A 67 -8.58 2.16 -0.64
CA ALA A 67 -8.04 0.95 -1.19
C ALA A 67 -6.85 0.66 -0.30
N GLN A 68 -7.06 -0.13 0.72
CA GLN A 68 -5.97 -0.74 1.41
C GLN A 68 -5.10 -1.30 0.31
N GLN A 69 -3.97 -0.67 0.20
CA GLN A 69 -3.00 -0.85 -0.84
C GLN A 69 -2.98 -2.32 -1.20
N ILE A 70 -3.53 -2.66 -2.38
CA ILE A 70 -3.23 -3.94 -2.97
C ILE A 70 -1.76 -3.81 -3.28
N PHE A 71 -1.00 -4.34 -2.37
CA PHE A 71 0.42 -4.26 -2.35
C PHE A 71 0.99 -4.90 -3.61
N GLU A 72 1.49 -4.12 -4.53
CA GLU A 72 2.33 -4.65 -5.59
C GLU A 72 3.70 -5.02 -5.01
N PRO A 73 4.16 -6.25 -5.26
CA PRO A 73 5.59 -6.46 -5.16
C PRO A 73 6.24 -5.62 -6.27
N SER A 74 7.04 -4.63 -5.88
CA SER A 74 8.09 -4.20 -6.79
C SER A 74 8.82 -5.47 -7.22
N PRO A 75 9.06 -5.68 -8.52
CA PRO A 75 10.10 -6.61 -8.88
C PRO A 75 11.33 -6.13 -8.10
N LEU A 76 11.75 -6.94 -7.11
CA LEU A 76 12.95 -6.66 -6.34
C LEU A 76 14.03 -6.35 -7.37
N PRO A 77 14.73 -5.20 -7.28
CA PRO A 77 15.84 -4.96 -8.19
C PRO A 77 16.69 -6.19 -8.15
N LYS A 78 16.91 -6.85 -9.29
CA LYS A 78 17.88 -7.93 -9.37
C LYS A 78 19.16 -7.34 -8.81
N LEU A 79 19.79 -8.00 -7.84
CA LEU A 79 21.15 -7.68 -7.43
C LEU A 79 22.03 -7.99 -8.63
N THR A 80 22.04 -7.09 -9.59
CA THR A 80 22.94 -7.17 -10.73
C THR A 80 24.26 -6.62 -10.27
N ASP A 81 25.33 -7.32 -10.67
CA ASP A 81 26.68 -6.81 -10.62
C ASP A 81 26.67 -5.33 -11.05
N PRO A 82 27.28 -4.39 -10.28
CA PRO A 82 27.33 -2.99 -10.65
C PRO A 82 27.89 -2.74 -12.05
N ASP A 83 28.72 -3.65 -12.57
CA ASP A 83 29.19 -3.61 -13.96
C ASP A 83 28.17 -4.10 -14.99
N THR A 84 27.09 -4.77 -14.56
CA THR A 84 25.99 -5.27 -15.39
C THR A 84 24.65 -4.65 -14.99
N ARG A 85 24.63 -3.41 -14.50
CA ARG A 85 23.42 -2.58 -14.59
C ARG A 85 23.09 -2.44 -16.08
N GLU A 86 22.51 -3.48 -16.63
CA GLU A 86 21.75 -3.34 -17.84
C GLU A 86 20.70 -2.29 -17.49
N ASP A 87 20.93 -1.07 -17.97
CA ASP A 87 19.87 -0.09 -18.12
C ASP A 87 18.74 -0.85 -18.80
N ILE A 88 17.67 -1.14 -18.05
CA ILE A 88 16.50 -1.81 -18.66
C ILE A 88 16.19 -0.94 -19.86
N PRO A 89 16.35 -1.46 -21.10
CA PRO A 89 16.18 -0.63 -22.27
C PRO A 89 14.86 0.10 -22.14
N PRO A 90 14.76 1.40 -22.45
CA PRO A 90 13.52 2.16 -22.33
C PRO A 90 12.32 1.45 -22.94
N GLU A 91 12.59 0.61 -23.94
CA GLU A 91 11.60 -0.23 -24.64
C GLU A 91 11.07 -1.42 -23.83
N ASP A 92 11.73 -1.79 -22.74
CA ASP A 92 11.34 -2.92 -21.87
C ASP A 92 10.65 -2.45 -20.58
N THR A 93 10.60 -1.14 -20.36
CA THR A 93 9.86 -0.54 -19.26
C THR A 93 8.37 -0.46 -19.62
N PRO A 94 7.44 -0.77 -18.71
CA PRO A 94 6.00 -0.57 -18.91
C PRO A 94 5.68 0.84 -19.42
N VAL A 95 4.64 0.95 -20.24
CA VAL A 95 4.21 2.22 -20.90
C VAL A 95 4.16 3.38 -19.91
N LYS A 96 3.60 3.15 -18.74
CA LYS A 96 3.40 4.18 -17.71
C LYS A 96 4.70 4.61 -17.02
N GLY A 97 5.64 3.69 -16.82
CA GLY A 97 6.95 3.96 -16.20
C GLY A 97 8.02 4.38 -17.20
N ARG A 98 7.72 4.32 -18.50
CA ARG A 98 8.69 4.62 -19.55
C ARG A 98 8.89 6.12 -19.68
N LEU A 99 10.14 6.54 -19.58
CA LEU A 99 10.54 7.89 -19.94
C LEU A 99 10.39 8.06 -21.46
N GLN A 100 9.64 9.07 -21.86
CA GLN A 100 9.40 9.35 -23.28
C GLN A 100 10.52 10.26 -23.82
N PRO A 101 11.29 9.84 -24.84
CA PRO A 101 12.40 10.63 -25.37
C PRO A 101 12.00 12.07 -25.70
N GLY A 102 12.66 13.04 -25.05
CA GLY A 102 12.39 14.47 -25.20
C GLY A 102 11.29 15.05 -24.31
N TYR A 103 10.64 14.21 -23.50
CA TYR A 103 9.63 14.62 -22.51
C TYR A 103 10.04 14.31 -21.06
N GLU A 104 11.22 13.73 -20.86
CA GLU A 104 11.75 13.44 -19.53
C GLU A 104 12.05 14.72 -18.75
N PRO A 105 11.72 14.79 -17.45
CA PRO A 105 12.14 15.88 -16.60
C PRO A 105 13.66 15.96 -16.54
N VAL A 106 14.21 17.16 -16.52
CA VAL A 106 15.67 17.36 -16.52
C VAL A 106 16.26 16.97 -15.17
N GLY A 107 15.56 17.28 -14.11
CA GLY A 107 16.04 17.12 -12.74
C GLY A 107 17.15 18.09 -12.35
N ILE A 108 17.40 18.19 -11.07
CA ILE A 108 18.44 19.03 -10.48
C ILE A 108 19.47 18.12 -9.81
N ARG A 109 20.65 18.03 -10.40
CA ARG A 109 21.76 17.27 -9.79
C ARG A 109 22.50 18.11 -8.76
N SER A 110 22.61 17.59 -7.53
CA SER A 110 23.42 18.19 -6.48
C SER A 110 24.28 17.11 -5.81
N GLY A 111 25.55 17.12 -6.11
CA GLY A 111 26.50 16.08 -5.67
C GLY A 111 26.09 14.69 -6.19
N SER A 112 25.87 13.77 -5.26
CA SER A 112 25.42 12.39 -5.52
C SER A 112 23.89 12.21 -5.46
N TRP A 113 23.14 13.27 -5.63
CA TRP A 113 21.67 13.24 -5.62
C TRP A 113 21.10 13.84 -6.90
N MET A 114 19.97 13.28 -7.35
CA MET A 114 19.11 13.84 -8.36
C MET A 114 17.76 14.18 -7.74
N PHE A 115 17.31 15.41 -7.93
CA PHE A 115 16.04 15.94 -7.47
C PHE A 115 15.11 16.22 -8.63
N ASN A 116 13.90 15.72 -8.60
CA ASN A 116 12.86 15.95 -9.59
C ASN A 116 11.65 16.61 -8.91
N PRO A 117 11.61 17.94 -8.83
CA PRO A 117 10.44 18.65 -8.34
C PRO A 117 9.34 18.67 -9.40
N SER A 118 8.10 18.54 -8.95
CA SER A 118 6.92 18.73 -9.79
C SER A 118 5.80 19.40 -9.00
N LEU A 119 4.91 20.06 -9.72
CA LEU A 119 3.70 20.67 -9.18
C LEU A 119 2.53 20.28 -10.06
N ILE A 120 1.53 19.67 -9.43
CA ILE A 120 0.26 19.35 -10.06
C ILE A 120 -0.77 20.37 -9.60
N THR A 121 -1.45 20.97 -10.54
CA THR A 121 -2.57 21.87 -10.28
C THR A 121 -3.75 21.44 -11.12
N GLY A 122 -4.93 21.45 -10.55
CA GLY A 122 -6.11 21.00 -11.28
C GLY A 122 -7.40 21.21 -10.54
N GLY A 123 -8.43 20.57 -11.04
CA GLY A 123 -9.73 20.56 -10.40
C GLY A 123 -10.60 19.45 -10.97
N PHE A 124 -11.64 19.14 -10.21
CA PHE A 124 -12.61 18.12 -10.60
C PHE A 124 -14.02 18.50 -10.17
N PHE A 125 -14.97 17.97 -10.92
CA PHE A 125 -16.37 17.90 -10.53
C PHE A 125 -16.67 16.55 -9.91
N ASP A 126 -17.37 16.55 -8.78
CA ASP A 126 -17.82 15.36 -8.05
C ASP A 126 -19.35 15.40 -7.97
N SER A 127 -20.00 14.38 -8.53
CA SER A 127 -21.47 14.33 -8.58
C SER A 127 -22.13 13.97 -7.25
N ASN A 128 -21.37 13.41 -6.28
CA ASN A 128 -21.90 12.90 -5.02
C ASN A 128 -20.83 12.96 -3.92
N VAL A 129 -20.54 14.17 -3.45
CA VAL A 129 -19.42 14.43 -2.52
C VAL A 129 -19.57 13.74 -1.17
N PHE A 130 -20.79 13.42 -0.74
CA PHE A 130 -21.05 12.70 0.52
C PHE A 130 -21.26 11.20 0.35
N ALA A 131 -21.12 10.67 -0.88
CA ALA A 131 -21.34 9.26 -1.17
C ALA A 131 -22.69 8.74 -0.60
N SER A 132 -23.76 9.49 -0.80
CA SER A 132 -25.11 9.23 -0.31
C SER A 132 -26.02 8.71 -1.42
N ASN A 133 -26.99 7.87 -1.07
CA ASN A 133 -28.02 7.41 -2.00
C ASN A 133 -29.33 8.23 -1.91
N THR A 134 -29.46 9.12 -0.95
CA THR A 134 -30.68 9.89 -0.69
C THR A 134 -30.48 11.41 -0.77
N ASP A 135 -29.38 11.94 -0.22
CA ASP A 135 -29.03 13.37 -0.26
C ASP A 135 -27.80 13.54 -1.15
N ILE A 136 -28.01 13.40 -2.47
CA ILE A 136 -26.95 13.50 -3.47
C ILE A 136 -26.59 14.97 -3.68
N ARG A 137 -25.35 15.33 -3.38
CA ARG A 137 -24.83 16.68 -3.57
C ARG A 137 -23.57 16.65 -4.44
N SER A 138 -23.56 17.51 -5.42
CA SER A 138 -22.39 17.70 -6.28
C SER A 138 -21.60 18.93 -5.87
N ASP A 139 -20.30 18.93 -6.16
CA ASP A 139 -19.44 20.09 -5.94
C ASP A 139 -18.28 20.08 -6.93
N VAL A 140 -17.53 21.16 -6.96
CA VAL A 140 -16.27 21.31 -7.69
C VAL A 140 -15.17 21.53 -6.67
N ALA A 141 -14.04 20.86 -6.88
CA ALA A 141 -12.86 21.02 -6.04
C ALA A 141 -11.65 21.46 -6.88
N ALA A 142 -10.81 22.26 -6.25
CA ALA A 142 -9.46 22.58 -6.75
C ALA A 142 -8.44 21.72 -6.03
N VAL A 143 -7.38 21.34 -6.73
CA VAL A 143 -6.27 20.54 -6.21
C VAL A 143 -4.95 21.25 -6.51
N VAL A 144 -4.08 21.29 -5.50
CA VAL A 144 -2.68 21.73 -5.65
C VAL A 144 -1.81 20.69 -4.95
N GLU A 145 -0.84 20.14 -5.69
CA GLU A 145 0.00 19.05 -5.19
C GLU A 145 1.46 19.25 -5.58
N PRO A 146 2.28 19.93 -4.75
CA PRO A 146 3.72 19.91 -4.88
C PRO A 146 4.30 18.55 -4.53
N GLN A 147 5.21 18.08 -5.36
CA GLN A 147 5.90 16.81 -5.20
C GLN A 147 7.42 17.03 -5.33
N LEU A 148 8.18 16.25 -4.61
CA LEU A 148 9.63 16.19 -4.75
C LEU A 148 10.09 14.73 -4.69
N ARG A 149 10.72 14.27 -5.75
CA ARG A 149 11.43 13.00 -5.75
C ARG A 149 12.92 13.27 -5.68
N ALA A 150 13.62 12.55 -4.80
CA ALA A 150 15.07 12.61 -4.69
C ALA A 150 15.61 11.19 -4.72
N HIS A 151 16.52 10.90 -5.64
CA HIS A 151 17.18 9.60 -5.71
C HIS A 151 18.70 9.75 -5.65
N SER A 152 19.34 8.80 -4.97
CA SER A 152 20.78 8.77 -4.86
C SER A 152 21.40 8.24 -6.15
N LEU A 153 22.57 8.78 -6.50
CA LEU A 153 23.41 8.36 -7.62
C LEU A 153 24.63 7.56 -7.13
N TRP A 154 24.46 6.79 -6.06
CA TRP A 154 25.53 5.96 -5.50
C TRP A 154 25.72 4.69 -6.36
N GLU A 155 26.93 4.17 -6.42
CA GLU A 155 27.25 3.03 -7.28
C GLU A 155 26.73 1.69 -6.72
N ARG A 156 26.76 1.48 -5.40
CA ARG A 156 26.46 0.18 -4.78
C ARG A 156 25.20 0.16 -3.92
N HIS A 157 24.81 1.29 -3.39
CA HIS A 157 23.66 1.44 -2.51
C HIS A 157 22.66 2.39 -3.15
N GLY A 158 21.43 2.34 -2.74
CA GLY A 158 20.43 3.27 -3.26
C GLY A 158 19.49 3.79 -2.19
N LEU A 159 19.04 5.01 -2.38
CA LEU A 159 17.98 5.62 -1.60
C LEU A 159 17.12 6.49 -2.52
N ASP A 160 15.84 6.19 -2.55
CA ASP A 160 14.80 6.95 -3.26
C ASP A 160 13.86 7.55 -2.23
N LEU A 161 13.65 8.85 -2.28
CA LEU A 161 12.74 9.58 -1.40
C LEU A 161 11.67 10.27 -2.24
N LYS A 162 10.42 10.19 -1.80
CA LYS A 162 9.29 10.88 -2.43
C LYS A 162 8.50 11.63 -1.36
N LEU A 163 8.39 12.94 -1.54
CA LEU A 163 7.56 13.83 -0.75
C LEU A 163 6.39 14.30 -1.60
N ASP A 164 5.19 14.10 -1.12
CA ASP A 164 3.94 14.57 -1.72
C ASP A 164 3.16 15.36 -0.68
N VAL A 165 2.65 16.53 -1.07
CA VAL A 165 1.68 17.29 -0.27
C VAL A 165 0.53 17.67 -1.17
N GLN A 166 -0.69 17.26 -0.84
CA GLN A 166 -1.87 17.54 -1.66
C GLN A 166 -2.90 18.33 -0.84
N GLU A 167 -3.30 19.46 -1.36
CA GLU A 167 -4.40 20.27 -0.83
C GLU A 167 -5.59 20.15 -1.77
N THR A 168 -6.76 19.80 -1.22
CA THR A 168 -8.02 19.74 -1.94
C THR A 168 -9.03 20.68 -1.29
N VAL A 169 -9.56 21.62 -2.07
CA VAL A 169 -10.48 22.63 -1.60
C VAL A 169 -11.78 22.59 -2.39
N TYR A 170 -12.88 22.28 -1.70
CA TYR A 170 -14.21 22.24 -2.28
C TYR A 170 -14.87 23.64 -2.27
N LYS A 171 -15.59 23.95 -3.31
CA LYS A 171 -16.19 25.28 -3.52
C LYS A 171 -17.35 25.56 -2.55
N GLN A 172 -18.21 24.58 -2.29
CA GLN A 172 -19.43 24.74 -1.48
C GLN A 172 -19.34 23.99 -0.17
N ASN A 173 -18.77 22.80 -0.15
CA ASN A 173 -18.73 21.90 0.99
C ASN A 173 -17.35 21.91 1.64
N SER A 174 -17.02 23.02 2.32
CA SER A 174 -15.70 23.21 2.95
C SER A 174 -15.37 22.20 4.05
N SER A 175 -16.36 21.47 4.59
CA SER A 175 -16.11 20.37 5.52
C SER A 175 -15.33 19.19 4.87
N LEU A 176 -15.31 19.13 3.53
CA LEU A 176 -14.59 18.13 2.75
C LEU A 176 -13.17 18.58 2.37
N ASN A 177 -12.78 19.83 2.69
CA ASN A 177 -11.42 20.27 2.47
C ASN A 177 -10.44 19.40 3.23
N GLN A 178 -9.33 19.05 2.58
CA GLN A 178 -8.37 18.13 3.17
C GLN A 178 -6.95 18.41 2.67
N THR A 179 -5.99 18.23 3.56
CA THR A 179 -4.58 18.23 3.25
C THR A 179 -4.03 16.83 3.47
N ASN A 180 -3.47 16.21 2.45
CA ASN A 180 -2.74 14.96 2.54
C ASN A 180 -1.25 15.27 2.40
N ALA A 181 -0.41 14.65 3.22
CA ALA A 181 1.04 14.78 3.12
C ALA A 181 1.69 13.42 3.33
N SER A 182 2.66 13.06 2.51
CA SER A 182 3.41 11.82 2.68
C SER A 182 4.88 11.98 2.32
N LEU A 183 5.72 11.36 3.12
CA LEU A 183 7.13 11.12 2.84
C LEU A 183 7.36 9.62 2.79
N LYS A 184 7.77 9.12 1.63
CA LYS A 184 8.15 7.73 1.42
C LYS A 184 9.64 7.63 1.15
N GLY A 185 10.28 6.59 1.66
CA GLY A 185 11.66 6.29 1.36
C GLY A 185 11.84 4.80 1.12
N ASN A 186 12.59 4.46 0.06
CA ASN A 186 12.99 3.11 -0.28
C ASN A 186 14.51 3.09 -0.46
N GLY A 187 15.17 2.10 0.11
CA GLY A 187 16.61 2.00 -0.01
C GLY A 187 17.10 0.57 0.06
N TRP A 188 18.32 0.38 -0.45
CA TRP A 188 19.00 -0.89 -0.34
C TRP A 188 20.48 -0.69 -0.02
N ILE A 189 21.02 -1.63 0.72
CA ILE A 189 22.45 -1.72 1.04
C ILE A 189 22.94 -3.06 0.53
N ASP A 190 23.81 -3.03 -0.47
CA ASP A 190 24.50 -4.23 -0.95
C ASP A 190 25.57 -4.63 0.07
N ILE A 191 25.34 -5.73 0.79
CA ILE A 191 26.28 -6.29 1.76
C ILE A 191 27.37 -7.07 1.01
N ALA A 192 26.95 -7.89 0.05
CA ALA A 192 27.78 -8.63 -0.87
C ALA A 192 27.07 -8.74 -2.23
N HIS A 193 27.76 -9.27 -3.25
CA HIS A 193 27.17 -9.40 -4.60
C HIS A 193 25.85 -10.22 -4.64
N ASP A 194 25.63 -11.06 -3.66
CA ASP A 194 24.48 -11.95 -3.55
C ASP A 194 23.66 -11.71 -2.28
N MET A 195 23.94 -10.62 -1.54
CA MET A 195 23.25 -10.25 -0.30
C MET A 195 22.92 -8.77 -0.24
N ALA A 196 21.69 -8.44 0.06
CA ALA A 196 21.25 -7.08 0.28
C ALA A 196 20.32 -6.96 1.51
N LEU A 197 20.38 -5.79 2.10
CA LEU A 197 19.39 -5.31 3.06
C LEU A 197 18.52 -4.27 2.35
N LEU A 198 17.24 -4.53 2.30
CA LEU A 198 16.22 -3.64 1.72
C LEU A 198 15.48 -2.97 2.86
N GLY A 199 15.20 -1.69 2.73
CA GLY A 199 14.45 -0.94 3.73
C GLY A 199 13.46 0.00 3.07
N SER A 200 12.28 0.12 3.66
CA SER A 200 11.33 1.15 3.30
C SER A 200 10.72 1.80 4.53
N PHE A 201 10.30 3.05 4.38
CA PHE A 201 9.49 3.73 5.37
C PHE A 201 8.48 4.65 4.72
N GLN A 202 7.39 4.90 5.44
CA GLN A 202 6.42 5.92 5.09
C GLN A 202 5.98 6.68 6.35
N ILE A 203 5.92 7.99 6.23
CA ILE A 203 5.34 8.89 7.22
C ILE A 203 4.27 9.67 6.47
N ALA A 204 3.01 9.57 6.90
CA ALA A 204 1.93 10.20 6.18
C ALA A 204 0.88 10.78 7.13
N HIS A 205 0.36 11.94 6.76
CA HIS A 205 -0.90 12.50 7.25
C HIS A 205 -1.91 12.44 6.13
N LEU A 206 -2.94 11.63 6.28
CA LEU A 206 -3.91 11.33 5.25
C LEU A 206 -5.34 11.57 5.75
N ASN A 207 -6.25 11.68 4.81
CA ASN A 207 -7.66 11.84 5.10
C ASN A 207 -8.44 10.70 4.41
N GLU A 208 -9.12 9.90 5.20
CA GLU A 208 -10.03 8.89 4.71
C GLU A 208 -11.33 9.56 4.25
N GLY A 209 -11.58 9.49 2.95
CA GLY A 209 -12.71 10.19 2.33
C GLY A 209 -14.07 9.69 2.80
N VAL A 210 -15.06 10.56 2.76
CA VAL A 210 -16.45 10.19 2.97
C VAL A 210 -16.87 9.16 1.92
N GLY A 211 -17.55 8.10 2.36
CA GLY A 211 -17.90 6.97 1.52
C GLY A 211 -16.80 5.92 1.34
N SER A 212 -15.67 6.00 2.06
CA SER A 212 -14.72 4.89 2.14
C SER A 212 -15.34 3.66 2.82
N LEU A 213 -14.66 2.52 2.75
CA LEU A 213 -15.10 1.27 3.36
C LEU A 213 -15.40 1.43 4.86
N SER A 214 -14.54 2.18 5.54
CA SER A 214 -14.57 2.40 6.97
C SER A 214 -15.17 3.75 7.39
N SER A 215 -15.65 4.58 6.45
CA SER A 215 -16.29 5.84 6.78
C SER A 215 -17.66 5.60 7.43
N PRO A 216 -18.01 6.31 8.51
CA PRO A 216 -19.37 6.29 9.02
C PRO A 216 -20.40 6.74 7.96
N ALA A 217 -21.55 6.08 7.89
CA ALA A 217 -22.56 6.32 6.85
C ALA A 217 -23.11 7.76 6.79
N ASN A 218 -23.02 8.50 7.89
CA ASN A 218 -23.52 9.88 8.02
C ASN A 218 -22.38 10.91 8.18
N ALA A 219 -21.13 10.54 7.87
CA ALA A 219 -20.01 11.48 7.92
C ALA A 219 -20.13 12.54 6.83
N ILE A 220 -19.86 13.81 7.19
CA ILE A 220 -19.80 14.95 6.26
C ILE A 220 -18.42 15.56 6.12
N ALA A 221 -17.43 14.97 6.79
CA ALA A 221 -16.03 15.34 6.71
C ALA A 221 -15.17 14.09 6.59
N PRO A 222 -14.02 14.16 5.91
CA PRO A 222 -13.03 13.09 5.91
C PRO A 222 -12.54 12.80 7.33
N THR A 223 -12.06 11.57 7.57
CA THR A 223 -11.42 11.20 8.83
C THR A 223 -9.90 11.36 8.67
N PRO A 224 -9.27 12.33 9.33
CA PRO A 224 -7.81 12.47 9.27
C PRO A 224 -7.14 11.35 10.06
N TYR A 225 -5.98 10.90 9.59
CA TYR A 225 -5.15 9.93 10.32
C TYR A 225 -3.67 10.10 9.98
N ASN A 226 -2.83 9.76 10.94
CA ASN A 226 -1.40 9.65 10.76
C ASN A 226 -1.04 8.17 10.57
N TRP A 227 -0.21 7.89 9.59
CA TRP A 227 0.29 6.56 9.30
C TRP A 227 1.81 6.56 9.26
N TYR A 228 2.40 5.67 10.05
CA TYR A 228 3.82 5.42 10.09
C TYR A 228 4.06 3.96 9.74
N SER A 229 4.83 3.72 8.70
CA SER A 229 5.16 2.37 8.23
C SER A 229 6.66 2.21 8.11
N GLY A 230 7.16 1.03 8.38
CA GLY A 230 8.55 0.66 8.19
C GLY A 230 8.68 -0.83 7.88
N ASP A 231 9.55 -1.15 6.93
CA ASP A 231 9.93 -2.51 6.56
C ASP A 231 11.45 -2.63 6.49
N LEU A 232 11.97 -3.76 6.92
CA LEU A 232 13.36 -4.12 6.78
C LEU A 232 13.47 -5.59 6.39
N THR A 233 14.01 -5.82 5.20
CA THR A 233 14.11 -7.14 4.58
C THR A 233 15.56 -7.50 4.23
N PHE A 234 16.01 -8.63 4.73
CA PHE A 234 17.27 -9.26 4.31
C PHE A 234 17.01 -10.20 3.15
N ARG A 235 17.80 -10.09 2.07
CA ARG A 235 17.72 -10.91 0.86
C ARG A 235 19.05 -11.58 0.59
N LYS A 236 18.99 -12.88 0.22
CA LYS A 236 20.14 -13.68 -0.21
C LYS A 236 19.80 -14.44 -1.47
N GLU A 237 20.71 -14.41 -2.45
CA GLU A 237 20.62 -15.15 -3.69
C GLU A 237 21.59 -16.34 -3.69
N PHE A 238 21.13 -17.51 -4.15
CA PHE A 238 21.90 -18.74 -4.29
C PHE A 238 21.68 -19.28 -5.70
N ASN A 239 22.37 -18.78 -6.70
CA ASN A 239 22.21 -19.18 -8.09
C ASN A 239 20.72 -19.06 -8.55
N ARG A 240 19.96 -20.17 -8.51
CA ARG A 240 18.53 -20.22 -8.91
C ARG A 240 17.56 -20.02 -7.76
N LEU A 241 18.03 -19.94 -6.55
CA LEU A 241 17.23 -19.79 -5.35
C LEU A 241 17.45 -18.40 -4.77
N THR A 242 16.38 -17.65 -4.60
CA THR A 242 16.38 -16.40 -3.85
C THR A 242 15.58 -16.59 -2.56
N THR A 243 16.15 -16.14 -1.46
CA THR A 243 15.47 -16.17 -0.15
C THR A 243 15.47 -14.79 0.46
N SER A 244 14.43 -14.45 1.19
CA SER A 244 14.43 -13.23 1.97
C SER A 244 13.55 -13.38 3.22
N VAL A 245 13.90 -12.64 4.25
CA VAL A 245 13.19 -12.57 5.54
C VAL A 245 13.12 -11.10 5.93
N GLY A 246 11.96 -10.65 6.35
CA GLY A 246 11.80 -9.27 6.75
C GLY A 246 10.79 -9.10 7.90
N PHE A 247 10.85 -7.90 8.46
CA PHE A 247 9.96 -7.44 9.51
C PHE A 247 9.37 -6.11 9.11
N SER A 248 8.06 -5.97 9.27
CA SER A 248 7.37 -4.70 9.06
C SER A 248 6.55 -4.26 10.27
N THR A 249 6.34 -2.98 10.36
CA THR A 249 5.47 -2.37 11.37
C THR A 249 4.67 -1.23 10.75
N ASP A 250 3.39 -1.19 11.09
CA ASP A 250 2.49 -0.11 10.74
C ASP A 250 1.87 0.47 12.01
N SER A 251 1.81 1.78 12.13
CA SER A 251 1.17 2.48 13.24
C SER A 251 0.16 3.47 12.71
N TYR A 252 -1.03 3.45 13.26
CA TYR A 252 -2.16 4.30 12.89
C TYR A 252 -2.64 5.10 14.09
N ASP A 253 -2.91 6.40 13.86
CA ASP A 253 -3.45 7.33 14.84
C ASP A 253 -4.57 8.13 14.14
N TYR A 254 -5.82 7.82 14.44
CA TYR A 254 -7.01 8.34 13.78
C TYR A 254 -7.59 9.52 14.56
N GLY A 255 -7.84 10.60 13.86
CA GLY A 255 -8.62 11.71 14.38
C GLY A 255 -10.13 11.45 14.36
N SER A 256 -10.88 12.46 14.69
CA SER A 256 -12.34 12.41 14.66
C SER A 256 -12.89 12.94 13.34
N THR A 257 -14.07 12.44 12.93
CA THR A 257 -14.86 13.03 11.85
C THR A 257 -16.14 13.66 12.40
N VAL A 258 -16.93 14.30 11.55
CA VAL A 258 -18.18 14.99 11.90
C VAL A 258 -19.34 14.36 11.16
N SER A 259 -20.43 14.09 11.87
CA SER A 259 -21.69 13.60 11.29
C SER A 259 -22.59 14.74 10.82
N GLN A 260 -23.60 14.40 10.03
CA GLN A 260 -24.57 15.34 9.46
C GLN A 260 -25.35 16.13 10.53
N ASP A 261 -25.54 15.59 11.73
CA ASP A 261 -26.16 16.25 12.88
C ASP A 261 -25.20 17.12 13.69
N GLY A 262 -23.96 17.31 13.20
CA GLY A 262 -22.92 18.13 13.83
C GLY A 262 -22.19 17.46 15.00
N ARG A 263 -22.44 16.19 15.26
CA ARG A 263 -21.73 15.46 16.32
C ARG A 263 -20.36 15.01 15.86
N THR A 264 -19.41 15.06 16.78
CA THR A 264 -18.08 14.49 16.56
C THR A 264 -18.14 12.97 16.73
N ILE A 265 -17.65 12.25 15.73
CA ILE A 265 -17.48 10.79 15.73
C ILE A 265 -16.01 10.50 15.98
N ASN A 266 -15.70 10.01 17.17
CA ASN A 266 -14.34 9.63 17.54
C ASN A 266 -13.95 8.31 16.85
N GLN A 267 -12.73 8.24 16.30
CA GLN A 267 -12.20 7.07 15.61
C GLN A 267 -10.99 6.45 16.32
N ASP A 268 -10.63 6.91 17.55
CA ASP A 268 -9.48 6.41 18.32
C ASP A 268 -9.52 4.88 18.57
N ALA A 269 -10.66 4.23 18.41
CA ALA A 269 -10.76 2.77 18.49
C ALA A 269 -9.93 2.05 17.42
N ARG A 270 -9.58 2.75 16.36
CA ARG A 270 -8.76 2.24 15.23
C ARG A 270 -7.27 2.48 15.43
N ASP A 271 -6.90 3.28 16.45
CA ASP A 271 -5.50 3.51 16.77
C ASP A 271 -4.81 2.22 17.13
N GLY A 272 -3.58 2.08 16.71
CA GLY A 272 -2.79 0.92 17.09
C GLY A 272 -1.64 0.62 16.16
N GLN A 273 -1.11 -0.57 16.34
CA GLN A 273 0.08 -1.03 15.66
C GLN A 273 -0.11 -2.44 15.10
N ILE A 274 0.46 -2.65 13.93
CA ILE A 274 0.54 -3.96 13.28
C ILE A 274 2.01 -4.32 13.18
N TYR A 275 2.37 -5.50 13.60
CA TYR A 275 3.71 -6.06 13.46
C TYR A 275 3.61 -7.29 12.58
N SER A 276 4.43 -7.38 11.55
CA SER A 276 4.48 -8.56 10.67
C SER A 276 5.90 -9.08 10.52
N LEU A 277 6.03 -10.39 10.58
CA LEU A 277 7.21 -11.11 10.16
C LEU A 277 6.87 -11.84 8.87
N HIS A 278 7.66 -11.61 7.85
CA HIS A 278 7.40 -12.19 6.55
C HIS A 278 8.61 -12.88 5.96
N SER A 279 8.35 -13.80 5.06
CA SER A 279 9.37 -14.65 4.48
C SER A 279 8.97 -15.16 3.10
N ARG A 280 9.94 -15.28 2.18
CA ARG A 280 9.71 -15.75 0.81
C ARG A 280 10.90 -16.56 0.28
N ILE A 281 10.60 -17.59 -0.49
CA ILE A 281 11.55 -18.33 -1.35
C ILE A 281 11.07 -18.24 -2.79
N ASP A 282 12.00 -17.96 -3.68
CA ASP A 282 11.79 -18.03 -5.13
C ASP A 282 12.80 -19.01 -5.72
N TYR A 283 12.33 -19.92 -6.57
CA TYR A 283 13.18 -20.86 -7.30
C TYR A 283 12.94 -20.74 -8.80
N ALA A 284 13.97 -20.36 -9.54
CA ALA A 284 13.93 -20.24 -11.00
C ALA A 284 14.16 -21.61 -11.66
N PHE A 285 13.11 -22.19 -12.25
CA PHE A 285 13.25 -23.39 -13.11
C PHE A 285 13.95 -23.04 -14.41
N SER A 286 13.63 -21.88 -14.97
CA SER A 286 14.21 -21.29 -16.18
C SER A 286 14.22 -19.76 -16.05
N GLU A 287 14.69 -19.08 -17.08
CA GLU A 287 14.62 -17.61 -17.17
C GLU A 287 13.18 -17.08 -17.26
N THR A 288 12.23 -17.93 -17.62
CA THR A 288 10.82 -17.55 -17.89
C THR A 288 9.82 -18.10 -16.88
N LEU A 289 10.22 -19.07 -16.09
CA LEU A 289 9.32 -19.75 -15.16
C LEU A 289 10.03 -20.03 -13.84
N GLY A 290 9.38 -19.63 -12.74
CA GLY A 290 9.81 -19.93 -11.39
C GLY A 290 8.66 -20.42 -10.51
N TRP A 291 9.01 -20.87 -9.35
CA TRP A 291 8.13 -21.19 -8.24
C TRP A 291 8.42 -20.26 -7.07
N PHE A 292 7.38 -19.89 -6.33
CA PHE A 292 7.57 -19.20 -5.07
C PHE A 292 6.76 -19.82 -3.93
N GLY A 293 7.26 -19.65 -2.73
CA GLY A 293 6.55 -19.87 -1.48
C GLY A 293 6.73 -18.66 -0.58
N SER A 294 5.66 -18.18 0.04
CA SER A 294 5.70 -17.06 0.97
C SER A 294 4.86 -17.35 2.21
N ALA A 295 5.29 -16.83 3.35
CA ALA A 295 4.58 -16.88 4.60
C ALA A 295 4.72 -15.54 5.34
N GLU A 296 3.63 -15.09 5.92
CA GLU A 296 3.54 -13.90 6.74
C GLU A 296 2.79 -14.23 8.02
N GLY A 297 3.32 -13.80 9.16
CA GLY A 297 2.62 -13.83 10.45
C GLY A 297 2.46 -12.42 10.97
N ASN A 298 1.29 -12.06 11.48
CA ASN A 298 1.03 -10.73 11.99
C ASN A 298 0.40 -10.74 13.38
N VAL A 299 0.66 -9.67 14.12
CA VAL A 299 -0.01 -9.30 15.36
C VAL A 299 -0.51 -7.87 15.21
N ARG A 300 -1.80 -7.70 15.42
CA ARG A 300 -2.49 -6.41 15.33
C ARG A 300 -2.92 -6.02 16.74
N ASP A 301 -2.33 -4.97 17.27
CA ASP A 301 -2.64 -4.41 18.59
C ASP A 301 -3.38 -3.09 18.39
N LEU A 302 -4.69 -3.19 18.27
CA LEU A 302 -5.57 -2.06 18.05
C LEU A 302 -6.26 -1.68 19.35
N ARG A 303 -6.41 -0.37 19.59
CA ARG A 303 -7.01 0.16 20.81
C ARG A 303 -8.39 -0.40 21.08
N GLY A 304 -9.25 -0.44 20.05
CA GLY A 304 -10.62 -0.95 20.18
C GLY A 304 -11.48 -0.16 21.18
N GLN A 305 -12.65 -0.70 21.46
CA GLN A 305 -13.52 -0.25 22.54
C GLN A 305 -13.50 -1.27 23.68
N PRO A 306 -13.79 -0.89 24.94
CA PRO A 306 -13.74 -1.82 26.07
C PRO A 306 -14.60 -3.08 25.90
N LEU A 307 -15.72 -2.97 25.17
CA LEU A 307 -16.65 -4.06 24.87
C LEU A 307 -16.46 -4.64 23.46
N GLN A 308 -15.51 -4.13 22.68
CA GLN A 308 -15.29 -4.48 21.29
C GLN A 308 -13.80 -4.39 20.91
N PRO A 309 -12.98 -5.33 21.39
CA PRO A 309 -11.56 -5.35 21.07
C PRO A 309 -11.35 -5.69 19.61
N LEU A 310 -10.58 -4.85 18.90
CA LEU A 310 -10.23 -5.03 17.48
C LEU A 310 -8.93 -5.77 17.25
N SER A 311 -8.16 -6.02 18.31
CA SER A 311 -6.87 -6.71 18.20
C SER A 311 -7.03 -8.13 17.68
N SER A 312 -6.05 -8.59 16.92
CA SER A 312 -6.07 -9.91 16.31
C SER A 312 -4.66 -10.41 16.01
N GLN A 313 -4.51 -11.70 15.76
CA GLN A 313 -3.27 -12.30 15.29
C GLN A 313 -3.57 -13.31 14.18
N GLY A 314 -2.63 -13.45 13.26
CA GLY A 314 -2.87 -14.34 12.15
C GLY A 314 -1.65 -14.65 11.32
N TYR A 315 -1.88 -15.45 10.30
CA TYR A 315 -0.88 -15.75 9.29
C TYR A 315 -1.52 -15.95 7.92
N ARG A 316 -0.71 -15.76 6.89
CA ARG A 316 -1.02 -16.03 5.50
C ARG A 316 0.15 -16.79 4.88
N ALA A 317 -0.13 -17.87 4.19
CA ALA A 317 0.86 -18.62 3.43
C ALA A 317 0.38 -18.79 2.00
N LEU A 318 1.26 -18.55 1.04
CA LEU A 318 0.99 -18.67 -0.39
C LEU A 318 2.09 -19.50 -1.06
N THR A 319 1.72 -20.26 -2.06
CA THR A 319 2.66 -20.88 -3.01
C THR A 319 2.12 -20.72 -4.41
N GLY A 320 3.02 -20.63 -5.40
CA GLY A 320 2.59 -20.38 -6.75
C GLY A 320 3.73 -20.35 -7.77
N VAL A 321 3.43 -19.77 -8.90
CA VAL A 321 4.36 -19.64 -10.02
C VAL A 321 4.66 -18.19 -10.32
N THR A 322 5.92 -17.92 -10.67
CA THR A 322 6.38 -16.65 -11.22
C THR A 322 6.60 -16.82 -12.73
N LEU A 323 6.16 -15.83 -13.48
CA LEU A 323 6.19 -15.80 -14.93
C LEU A 323 7.08 -14.65 -15.42
N GLY A 324 7.95 -14.92 -16.39
CA GLY A 324 8.79 -13.95 -17.07
C GLY A 324 8.89 -14.28 -18.57
N LEU A 325 7.75 -14.60 -19.19
CA LEU A 325 7.69 -15.12 -20.55
C LEU A 325 8.13 -14.07 -21.58
N ALA A 326 9.41 -14.09 -21.92
CA ALA A 326 10.02 -13.25 -22.96
C ALA A 326 9.58 -11.77 -22.89
N ARG A 327 9.40 -11.25 -21.69
CA ARG A 327 8.88 -9.90 -21.42
C ARG A 327 7.45 -9.64 -21.88
N LEU A 328 6.80 -10.63 -22.51
CA LEU A 328 5.42 -10.54 -22.98
C LEU A 328 4.42 -10.67 -21.86
N ILE A 329 4.67 -11.61 -20.91
CA ILE A 329 3.86 -11.79 -19.70
C ILE A 329 4.80 -11.90 -18.52
N THR A 330 4.62 -11.00 -17.55
CA THR A 330 5.37 -11.01 -16.29
C THR A 330 4.41 -11.04 -15.11
N GLY A 331 4.83 -11.60 -14.00
CA GLY A 331 4.05 -11.58 -12.77
C GLY A 331 4.00 -12.89 -12.03
N GLU A 332 3.00 -13.06 -11.17
CA GLU A 332 2.85 -14.23 -10.32
C GLU A 332 1.38 -14.65 -10.15
N ILE A 333 1.17 -15.94 -9.95
CA ILE A 333 -0.11 -16.51 -9.54
C ILE A 333 0.14 -17.43 -8.36
N GLY A 334 -0.52 -17.20 -7.25
CA GLY A 334 -0.38 -17.97 -6.02
C GLY A 334 -1.70 -18.29 -5.36
N PHE A 335 -1.73 -19.43 -4.70
CA PHE A 335 -2.84 -19.89 -3.86
C PHE A 335 -2.30 -20.29 -2.50
N GLY A 336 -3.13 -20.21 -1.49
CA GLY A 336 -2.70 -20.54 -0.16
C GLY A 336 -3.82 -20.54 0.87
N TYR A 337 -3.44 -20.22 2.07
CA TYR A 337 -4.35 -20.23 3.22
C TYR A 337 -4.08 -19.02 4.10
N VAL A 338 -5.16 -18.42 4.60
CA VAL A 338 -5.13 -17.31 5.56
C VAL A 338 -5.90 -17.69 6.80
N GLN A 339 -5.38 -17.30 7.96
CA GLN A 339 -6.08 -17.39 9.23
C GLN A 339 -5.83 -16.12 10.02
N GLN A 340 -6.91 -15.53 10.54
CA GLN A 340 -6.87 -14.36 11.43
C GLN A 340 -7.81 -14.61 12.59
N GLN A 341 -7.27 -14.65 13.81
CA GLN A 341 -7.98 -14.87 15.04
C GLN A 341 -8.14 -13.54 15.78
N PHE A 342 -9.37 -13.15 16.05
CA PHE A 342 -9.71 -11.93 16.77
C PHE A 342 -9.77 -12.19 18.28
N VAL A 343 -9.47 -11.15 19.06
CA VAL A 343 -9.59 -11.20 20.53
C VAL A 343 -11.05 -11.25 20.96
N ASP A 344 -11.94 -10.64 20.18
CA ASP A 344 -13.38 -10.74 20.41
C ASP A 344 -13.87 -12.15 20.10
N PRO A 345 -14.34 -12.90 21.13
CA PRO A 345 -14.78 -14.29 20.94
C PRO A 345 -16.06 -14.41 20.10
N THR A 346 -16.82 -13.34 19.92
CA THR A 346 -18.07 -13.36 19.14
C THR A 346 -17.79 -13.41 17.63
N ILE A 347 -16.58 -12.98 17.19
CA ILE A 347 -16.16 -13.00 15.80
C ILE A 347 -15.49 -14.31 15.45
N GLY A 348 -14.78 -14.87 16.43
CA GLY A 348 -14.04 -16.10 16.23
C GLY A 348 -12.82 -15.94 15.34
N THR A 349 -12.69 -16.82 14.35
CA THR A 349 -11.53 -16.88 13.45
C THR A 349 -12.00 -16.77 12.01
N ILE A 350 -11.37 -15.86 11.25
CA ILE A 350 -11.48 -15.86 9.79
C ILE A 350 -10.41 -16.80 9.27
N ALA A 351 -10.80 -17.87 8.60
CA ALA A 351 -9.87 -18.85 8.08
C ALA A 351 -10.39 -19.45 6.77
N GLY A 352 -9.48 -19.68 5.83
CA GLY A 352 -9.85 -20.28 4.55
C GLY A 352 -8.79 -20.15 3.46
N PRO A 353 -9.11 -20.67 2.27
CA PRO A 353 -8.24 -20.49 1.11
C PRO A 353 -8.10 -19.02 0.77
N THR A 354 -6.92 -18.64 0.31
CA THR A 354 -6.62 -17.31 -0.19
C THR A 354 -5.87 -17.41 -1.52
N TYR A 355 -5.89 -16.33 -2.30
CA TYR A 355 -5.24 -16.28 -3.58
C TYR A 355 -4.62 -14.90 -3.83
N ARG A 356 -3.66 -14.89 -4.75
CA ARG A 356 -3.05 -13.69 -5.32
C ARG A 356 -2.68 -13.97 -6.77
N ALA A 357 -3.07 -13.08 -7.66
CA ALA A 357 -2.59 -13.06 -9.04
C ALA A 357 -2.22 -11.63 -9.41
N ARG A 358 -1.07 -11.44 -10.00
CA ARG A 358 -0.57 -10.15 -10.48
C ARG A 358 0.15 -10.38 -11.77
N LEU A 359 -0.46 -9.97 -12.86
CA LEU A 359 0.03 -10.22 -14.21
C LEU A 359 0.08 -8.92 -14.99
N THR A 360 1.17 -8.73 -15.70
CA THR A 360 1.30 -7.71 -16.73
C THR A 360 1.55 -8.41 -18.04
N TRP A 361 0.71 -8.12 -19.02
CA TRP A 361 0.83 -8.60 -20.40
C TRP A 361 1.09 -7.42 -21.33
N SER A 362 2.25 -7.43 -22.00
CA SER A 362 2.71 -6.40 -22.92
C SER A 362 2.70 -6.93 -24.36
N PRO A 363 1.51 -7.07 -25.00
CA PRO A 363 1.40 -7.63 -26.36
C PRO A 363 2.19 -6.86 -27.40
N THR A 364 2.41 -5.59 -27.14
CA THR A 364 3.26 -4.72 -27.95
C THR A 364 4.04 -3.77 -27.03
N ARG A 365 5.05 -3.10 -27.55
CA ARG A 365 5.76 -2.05 -26.79
C ARG A 365 4.89 -0.83 -26.42
N MET A 366 3.71 -0.70 -27.02
CA MET A 366 2.79 0.43 -26.84
C MET A 366 1.61 0.11 -25.93
N ILE A 367 1.44 -1.14 -25.53
CA ILE A 367 0.26 -1.61 -24.81
C ILE A 367 0.71 -2.49 -23.63
N ASP A 368 0.27 -2.11 -22.44
CA ASP A 368 0.35 -2.95 -21.24
C ASP A 368 -1.07 -3.24 -20.74
N VAL A 369 -1.31 -4.49 -20.43
CA VAL A 369 -2.54 -4.96 -19.80
C VAL A 369 -2.18 -5.50 -18.42
N HIS A 370 -2.82 -4.99 -17.39
CA HIS A 370 -2.62 -5.39 -16.01
C HIS A 370 -3.81 -6.17 -15.51
N PHE A 371 -3.54 -7.26 -14.83
CA PHE A 371 -4.56 -8.05 -14.15
C PHE A 371 -4.10 -8.35 -12.72
N ASN A 372 -4.88 -7.89 -11.74
CA ASN A 372 -4.65 -8.17 -10.33
C ASN A 372 -5.88 -8.81 -9.72
N ALA A 373 -5.70 -9.85 -8.92
CA ALA A 373 -6.75 -10.45 -8.14
C ALA A 373 -6.19 -10.90 -6.79
N GLU A 374 -6.82 -10.49 -5.71
CA GLU A 374 -6.33 -10.82 -4.37
C GLU A 374 -7.47 -10.92 -3.36
N GLN A 375 -7.29 -11.83 -2.40
CA GLN A 375 -8.11 -11.91 -1.20
C GLN A 375 -7.26 -11.58 0.02
N ILE A 376 -7.74 -10.62 0.82
CA ILE A 376 -7.06 -10.16 2.04
C ILE A 376 -8.05 -10.02 3.20
N VAL A 377 -7.54 -10.16 4.42
CA VAL A 377 -8.26 -9.79 5.64
C VAL A 377 -7.79 -8.41 6.07
N THR A 378 -8.72 -7.47 6.12
CA THR A 378 -8.47 -6.08 6.45
C THR A 378 -9.29 -5.63 7.67
N GLU A 379 -8.97 -4.46 8.18
CA GLU A 379 -9.62 -3.84 9.33
C GLU A 379 -10.78 -2.96 8.91
N THR A 380 -11.65 -2.64 9.86
CA THR A 380 -12.77 -1.75 9.66
C THR A 380 -13.02 -0.90 10.90
N SER A 381 -13.49 0.32 10.70
CA SER A 381 -13.99 1.20 11.77
C SER A 381 -15.47 1.03 12.04
N VAL A 382 -16.14 0.18 11.28
CA VAL A 382 -17.58 0.01 11.43
C VAL A 382 -17.87 -0.58 12.80
N THR A 383 -18.62 0.15 13.62
CA THR A 383 -19.04 -0.29 14.95
C THR A 383 -19.66 -1.69 14.86
N SER A 384 -19.23 -2.60 15.73
CA SER A 384 -19.62 -4.01 15.76
C SER A 384 -19.08 -4.92 14.62
N ALA A 385 -18.21 -4.43 13.73
CA ALA A 385 -17.41 -5.26 12.83
C ALA A 385 -15.94 -5.21 13.28
N SER A 386 -15.25 -6.33 13.26
CA SER A 386 -13.84 -6.37 13.68
C SER A 386 -12.88 -6.74 12.57
N GLY A 387 -13.39 -7.04 11.39
CA GLY A 387 -12.58 -7.28 10.21
C GLY A 387 -13.43 -7.44 8.96
N VAL A 388 -12.78 -7.28 7.83
CA VAL A 388 -13.38 -7.46 6.51
C VAL A 388 -12.55 -8.45 5.71
N LEU A 389 -13.20 -9.40 5.08
CA LEU A 389 -12.60 -10.24 4.05
C LEU A 389 -12.89 -9.58 2.70
N ALA A 390 -11.89 -8.89 2.16
CA ALA A 390 -11.96 -8.23 0.87
C ALA A 390 -11.48 -9.16 -0.25
N ASN A 391 -12.26 -9.24 -1.31
CA ASN A 391 -11.92 -9.95 -2.55
C ASN A 391 -11.95 -8.94 -3.67
N ALA A 392 -10.80 -8.62 -4.23
CA ALA A 392 -10.66 -7.62 -5.27
C ALA A 392 -10.13 -8.23 -6.56
N VAL A 393 -10.69 -7.79 -7.68
CA VAL A 393 -10.18 -8.06 -9.03
C VAL A 393 -10.05 -6.72 -9.75
N GLN A 394 -8.90 -6.52 -10.40
CA GLN A 394 -8.59 -5.30 -11.14
C GLN A 394 -8.09 -5.65 -12.53
N PHE A 395 -8.47 -4.82 -13.47
CA PHE A 395 -8.00 -4.84 -14.85
C PHE A 395 -7.52 -3.44 -15.22
N GLY A 396 -6.36 -3.37 -15.85
CA GLY A 396 -5.77 -2.12 -16.33
C GLY A 396 -5.33 -2.24 -17.78
N LEU A 397 -5.39 -1.14 -18.50
CA LEU A 397 -4.86 -0.98 -19.86
C LEU A 397 -4.14 0.35 -19.93
N ASP A 398 -2.85 0.33 -20.26
CA ASP A 398 -2.08 1.51 -20.60
C ASP A 398 -1.68 1.44 -22.08
N TYR A 399 -2.02 2.47 -22.83
CA TYR A 399 -1.77 2.56 -24.26
C TYR A 399 -1.03 3.85 -24.63
N GLU A 400 0.19 3.71 -25.13
CA GLU A 400 0.94 4.78 -25.76
C GLU A 400 0.37 5.01 -27.17
N PHE A 401 -0.72 5.79 -27.26
CA PHE A 401 -1.35 6.13 -28.54
C PHE A 401 -0.39 6.92 -29.45
N ARG A 402 0.40 7.80 -28.84
CA ARG A 402 1.58 8.48 -29.40
C ARG A 402 2.59 8.67 -28.30
N ARG A 403 3.86 8.92 -28.63
CA ARG A 403 4.92 9.20 -27.65
C ARG A 403 4.56 10.27 -26.62
N ASN A 404 3.68 11.20 -26.99
CA ASN A 404 3.21 12.27 -26.13
C ASN A 404 1.73 12.16 -25.72
N VAL A 405 1.05 11.06 -26.06
CA VAL A 405 -0.35 10.81 -25.69
C VAL A 405 -0.46 9.42 -25.09
N ILE A 406 -0.74 9.34 -23.82
CA ILE A 406 -0.94 8.10 -23.09
C ILE A 406 -2.42 8.01 -22.69
N VAL A 407 -3.05 6.90 -23.03
CA VAL A 407 -4.43 6.59 -22.69
C VAL A 407 -4.42 5.43 -21.71
N SER A 408 -5.07 5.61 -20.57
CA SER A 408 -5.17 4.60 -19.53
C SER A 408 -6.64 4.29 -19.24
N PHE A 409 -6.95 3.03 -19.01
CA PHE A 409 -8.24 2.59 -18.50
C PHE A 409 -8.02 1.58 -17.38
N TYR A 410 -8.75 1.71 -16.28
CA TYR A 410 -8.73 0.79 -15.15
C TYR A 410 -10.14 0.48 -14.71
N GLY A 411 -10.37 -0.78 -14.37
CA GLY A 411 -11.59 -1.26 -13.77
C GLY A 411 -11.28 -2.11 -12.55
N ALA A 412 -12.07 -1.97 -11.49
CA ALA A 412 -11.96 -2.79 -10.29
C ALA A 412 -13.35 -3.24 -9.84
N TYR A 413 -13.41 -4.46 -9.34
CA TYR A 413 -14.56 -5.03 -8.67
C TYR A 413 -14.13 -5.66 -7.36
N GLU A 414 -14.77 -5.25 -6.26
CA GLU A 414 -14.44 -5.68 -4.90
C GLU A 414 -15.68 -6.17 -4.19
N ILE A 415 -15.53 -7.25 -3.44
CA ILE A 415 -16.57 -7.81 -2.56
C ILE A 415 -16.05 -7.83 -1.15
N ASP A 416 -16.69 -7.04 -0.28
CA ASP A 416 -16.35 -6.90 1.13
C ASP A 416 -17.36 -7.63 2.00
N ARG A 417 -16.87 -8.55 2.82
CA ARG A 417 -17.68 -9.25 3.82
C ARG A 417 -17.21 -8.84 5.21
N PHE A 418 -18.10 -8.19 5.95
CA PHE A 418 -17.83 -7.77 7.32
C PHE A 418 -18.07 -8.90 8.30
N PHE A 419 -17.12 -9.10 9.21
CA PHE A 419 -17.26 -10.07 10.30
C PHE A 419 -17.73 -9.36 11.57
N GLY A 420 -18.70 -9.98 12.27
CA GLY A 420 -19.41 -9.35 13.39
C GLY A 420 -20.66 -8.55 12.97
N GLN A 421 -20.83 -8.30 11.67
CA GLN A 421 -22.03 -7.66 11.10
C GLN A 421 -22.51 -8.40 9.85
N PRO A 422 -23.82 -8.39 9.56
CA PRO A 422 -24.36 -8.99 8.34
C PRO A 422 -24.15 -8.11 7.09
N ARG A 423 -23.21 -7.14 7.13
CA ARG A 423 -22.93 -6.24 6.01
C ARG A 423 -22.09 -6.93 4.95
N LYS A 424 -22.51 -6.75 3.71
CA LYS A 424 -21.76 -7.12 2.51
C LYS A 424 -21.87 -5.99 1.50
N ASP A 425 -20.73 -5.50 1.04
CA ASP A 425 -20.63 -4.47 0.00
C ASP A 425 -20.06 -5.07 -1.28
N GLN A 426 -20.49 -4.52 -2.41
CA GLN A 426 -19.90 -4.74 -3.73
C GLN A 426 -19.52 -3.37 -4.28
N VAL A 427 -18.26 -3.19 -4.60
CA VAL A 427 -17.74 -1.92 -5.10
C VAL A 427 -17.23 -2.11 -6.52
N THR A 428 -17.74 -1.30 -7.43
CA THR A 428 -17.26 -1.22 -8.82
C THR A 428 -16.62 0.13 -9.02
N THR A 429 -15.39 0.15 -9.53
CA THR A 429 -14.70 1.38 -9.92
C THR A 429 -14.26 1.28 -11.37
N SER A 430 -14.44 2.34 -12.15
CA SER A 430 -13.90 2.48 -13.51
C SER A 430 -13.23 3.83 -13.63
N ASP A 431 -12.03 3.86 -14.17
CA ASP A 431 -11.22 5.07 -14.37
C ASP A 431 -10.72 5.11 -15.82
N ALA A 432 -10.85 6.25 -16.47
CA ALA A 432 -10.34 6.51 -17.81
C ALA A 432 -9.56 7.82 -17.81
N ARG A 433 -8.37 7.82 -18.39
CA ARG A 433 -7.48 8.97 -18.43
C ARG A 433 -6.84 9.13 -19.79
N VAL A 434 -6.67 10.38 -20.20
CA VAL A 434 -5.82 10.78 -21.33
C VAL A 434 -4.81 11.78 -20.81
N LYS A 435 -3.52 11.44 -20.89
CA LYS A 435 -2.39 12.31 -20.54
C LYS A 435 -1.71 12.77 -21.83
N TYR A 436 -1.55 14.07 -21.97
CA TYR A 436 -0.84 14.71 -23.09
C TYR A 436 0.41 15.40 -22.56
N LEU A 437 1.57 14.93 -23.00
CA LEU A 437 2.88 15.53 -22.71
C LEU A 437 3.08 16.69 -23.70
N LEU A 438 3.06 17.92 -23.21
CA LEU A 438 3.31 19.12 -24.03
C LEU A 438 4.79 19.25 -24.38
N ASN A 439 5.63 19.09 -23.38
CA ASN A 439 7.09 19.10 -23.45
C ASN A 439 7.66 18.48 -22.16
N ARG A 440 8.99 18.56 -21.97
CA ARG A 440 9.66 18.04 -20.76
C ARG A 440 9.26 18.73 -19.45
N PHE A 441 8.66 19.91 -19.51
CA PHE A 441 8.30 20.71 -18.34
C PHE A 441 6.82 20.69 -18.02
N ALA A 442 5.96 20.23 -18.94
CA ALA A 442 4.52 20.32 -18.75
C ALA A 442 3.75 19.16 -19.40
N ALA A 443 2.73 18.69 -18.69
CA ALA A 443 1.75 17.74 -19.16
C ALA A 443 0.34 18.15 -18.73
N ILE A 444 -0.67 17.73 -19.50
CA ILE A 444 -2.09 17.90 -19.16
C ILE A 444 -2.73 16.52 -19.12
N ALA A 445 -3.58 16.28 -18.12
CA ALA A 445 -4.36 15.07 -18.02
C ALA A 445 -5.84 15.38 -17.82
N VAL A 446 -6.70 14.70 -18.56
CA VAL A 446 -8.15 14.68 -18.36
C VAL A 446 -8.52 13.28 -17.89
N TYR A 447 -9.37 13.20 -16.90
CA TYR A 447 -9.78 11.91 -16.34
C TYR A 447 -11.25 11.87 -15.93
N TYR A 448 -11.81 10.68 -16.00
CA TYR A 448 -13.13 10.35 -15.56
C TYR A 448 -13.06 9.13 -14.65
N ARG A 449 -13.77 9.18 -13.51
CA ARG A 449 -13.94 8.04 -12.61
C ARG A 449 -15.40 7.83 -12.30
N PHE A 450 -15.82 6.59 -12.34
CA PHE A 450 -17.09 6.11 -11.83
C PHE A 450 -16.84 5.17 -10.65
N THR A 451 -17.57 5.37 -9.56
CA THR A 451 -17.58 4.46 -8.40
C THR A 451 -19.02 4.17 -8.04
N SER A 452 -19.34 2.89 -7.93
CA SER A 452 -20.63 2.40 -7.44
C SER A 452 -20.39 1.47 -6.28
N ARG A 453 -21.08 1.69 -5.18
CA ARG A 453 -21.17 0.74 -4.06
C ARG A 453 -22.57 0.27 -3.90
N GLU A 454 -22.78 -1.03 -3.97
CA GLU A 454 -24.00 -1.71 -3.60
C GLU A 454 -23.82 -2.42 -2.26
N SER A 455 -24.62 -2.07 -1.26
CA SER A 455 -24.59 -2.67 0.06
C SER A 455 -25.94 -3.29 0.40
N ASN A 456 -25.93 -4.41 1.10
CA ASN A 456 -27.16 -4.97 1.68
C ASN A 456 -27.72 -4.11 2.83
N ILE A 457 -26.97 -3.09 3.27
CA ILE A 457 -27.44 -2.01 4.14
C ILE A 457 -27.54 -0.74 3.28
N PRO A 458 -28.76 -0.30 2.87
CA PRO A 458 -28.93 0.72 1.83
C PRO A 458 -28.23 2.05 2.08
N THR A 459 -28.03 2.44 3.35
CA THR A 459 -27.34 3.69 3.71
C THR A 459 -25.87 3.75 3.31
N PHE A 460 -25.26 2.62 2.94
CA PHE A 460 -23.89 2.55 2.43
C PHE A 460 -23.81 2.44 0.91
N SER A 461 -24.97 2.35 0.22
CA SER A 461 -25.01 2.30 -1.24
C SER A 461 -24.92 3.70 -1.84
N TYR A 462 -24.15 3.85 -2.92
CA TYR A 462 -24.10 5.12 -3.67
C TYR A 462 -23.49 4.91 -5.05
N ASP A 463 -23.80 5.88 -5.93
CA ASP A 463 -23.10 6.08 -7.20
C ASP A 463 -22.41 7.45 -7.20
N LYS A 464 -21.23 7.51 -7.84
CA LYS A 464 -20.40 8.72 -7.85
C LYS A 464 -19.65 8.82 -9.18
N HIS A 465 -19.74 9.97 -9.80
CA HIS A 465 -19.00 10.32 -11.00
C HIS A 465 -18.05 11.47 -10.69
N LEU A 466 -16.80 11.33 -11.11
CA LEU A 466 -15.78 12.35 -10.96
C LEU A 466 -15.16 12.64 -12.34
N VAL A 467 -15.14 13.90 -12.74
CA VAL A 467 -14.50 14.36 -13.97
C VAL A 467 -13.50 15.45 -13.62
N GLY A 468 -12.26 15.31 -14.05
CA GLY A 468 -11.23 16.26 -13.69
C GLY A 468 -10.22 16.54 -14.80
N LEU A 469 -9.47 17.62 -14.58
CA LEU A 469 -8.36 18.06 -15.40
C LEU A 469 -7.22 18.49 -14.50
N ASN A 470 -6.03 18.01 -14.82
CA ASN A 470 -4.79 18.38 -14.13
C ASN A 470 -3.74 18.90 -15.12
N VAL A 471 -2.95 19.84 -14.65
CA VAL A 471 -1.73 20.31 -15.30
C VAL A 471 -0.57 19.98 -14.40
N THR A 472 0.37 19.20 -14.89
CA THR A 472 1.63 18.90 -14.20
C THR A 472 2.72 19.78 -14.77
N THR A 473 3.43 20.47 -13.90
CA THR A 473 4.70 21.14 -14.24
C THR A 473 5.83 20.43 -13.52
N GLN A 474 6.93 20.17 -14.22
CA GLN A 474 8.06 19.38 -13.71
C GLN A 474 9.39 19.94 -14.22
N PHE A 475 10.46 19.63 -13.49
CA PHE A 475 11.79 20.09 -13.86
C PHE A 475 12.82 18.96 -13.84
#